data_35c047bea6e5a200e441fe412ac21d8c
#
_entry.id   35c047bea6e5a200e441fe412ac21d8c
#
_cell.length_a   1.000
_cell.length_b   1.000
_cell.length_c   1.000
_cell.angle_alpha   90.00
_cell.angle_beta   90.00
_cell.angle_gamma   90.00
#
_symmetry.space_group_name_H-M   'P 1'
#
loop_
_entity.id
_entity.type
_entity.pdbx_description
1 polymer ?
#
loop_
_entity_poly.entity_id
_entity_poly.type
_entity_poly.pdbx_seq_one_letter_code
_entity_poly.pdbx_strand_id
1 'polypeptide(L)'
;MSGDRERDLPAGRFTTWLGEIGPAVRGEGTADVPCGSCAACCEASYFIHVGPDETDALAHLPAELLFPAPGLPRGHVLMGYDEHGRCPMLVEGRCSVYEHRPRTCRTYDCRVFAATGVVDDDPTKQGVARQARRWRFEESDETDAVLHAAVRAAAAYLSDRVGDLPRDVVPGTATGRAVLAVGVHETFLADGAVRDDVQPDEVVAAITALRGPSSPDRH
;
A
#
# COMPACT_ATOMS: atom_id res chain seq x y z
N MET A 1 9.77 33.92 7.38
CA MET A 1 8.79 32.89 6.98
C MET A 1 9.13 31.64 7.81
N SER A 2 8.47 31.48 8.95
CA SER A 2 8.65 30.30 9.83
C SER A 2 8.07 29.10 9.13
N GLY A 3 8.93 28.20 8.66
CA GLY A 3 8.50 26.90 8.17
C GLY A 3 7.83 26.15 9.30
N ASP A 4 6.52 26.02 9.21
CA ASP A 4 5.73 25.10 10.02
C ASP A 4 6.28 23.70 9.72
N ARG A 5 7.20 23.23 10.58
CA ARG A 5 7.67 21.83 10.49
C ARG A 5 6.44 20.99 10.82
N GLU A 6 5.85 20.43 9.79
CA GLU A 6 4.74 19.48 9.92
C GLU A 6 5.09 18.48 11.02
N ARG A 7 4.30 18.45 12.11
CA ARG A 7 4.58 17.61 13.29
C ARG A 7 4.57 16.14 12.89
N ASP A 8 5.52 15.38 13.46
CA ASP A 8 5.55 13.94 13.36
C ASP A 8 4.25 13.32 13.87
N LEU A 9 3.85 12.23 13.24
CA LEU A 9 2.64 11.49 13.55
C LEU A 9 3.01 10.10 14.08
N PRO A 10 2.40 9.64 15.17
CA PRO A 10 2.64 8.31 15.68
C PRO A 10 2.06 7.28 14.70
N ALA A 11 2.91 6.40 14.18
CA ALA A 11 2.50 5.26 13.33
C ALA A 11 2.09 4.03 14.17
N GLY A 12 2.35 4.07 15.48
CA GLY A 12 2.20 2.97 16.40
C GLY A 12 3.45 2.09 16.50
N ARG A 13 3.36 1.05 17.31
CA ARG A 13 4.42 0.06 17.45
C ARG A 13 4.60 -0.73 16.16
N PHE A 14 5.86 -0.95 15.74
CA PHE A 14 6.13 -1.54 14.43
C PHE A 14 5.55 -2.95 14.28
N THR A 15 5.76 -3.84 15.25
CA THR A 15 5.24 -5.21 15.22
C THR A 15 3.71 -5.26 15.19
N THR A 16 3.04 -4.36 15.92
CA THR A 16 1.57 -4.27 15.91
C THR A 16 1.07 -3.88 14.51
N TRP A 17 1.64 -2.82 13.94
CA TRP A 17 1.29 -2.39 12.58
C TRP A 17 1.57 -3.48 11.53
N LEU A 18 2.71 -4.17 11.63
CA LEU A 18 3.10 -5.23 10.70
C LEU A 18 2.11 -6.39 10.75
N GLY A 19 1.64 -6.76 11.94
CA GLY A 19 0.61 -7.78 12.14
C GLY A 19 -0.75 -7.39 11.57
N GLU A 20 -1.10 -6.10 11.60
CA GLU A 20 -2.35 -5.57 11.04
C GLU A 20 -2.32 -5.45 9.52
N ILE A 21 -1.20 -4.95 8.96
CA ILE A 21 -1.07 -4.75 7.51
C ILE A 21 -0.89 -6.06 6.74
N GLY A 22 -0.29 -7.08 7.35
CA GLY A 22 -0.04 -8.36 6.71
C GLY A 22 -1.30 -9.01 6.11
N PRO A 23 -2.40 -9.16 6.85
CA PRO A 23 -3.67 -9.62 6.29
C PRO A 23 -4.19 -8.74 5.15
N ALA A 24 -4.10 -7.41 5.26
CA ALA A 24 -4.53 -6.50 4.20
C ALA A 24 -3.71 -6.67 2.92
N VAL A 25 -2.40 -6.91 3.03
CA VAL A 25 -1.50 -7.20 1.88
C VAL A 25 -1.91 -8.49 1.17
N ARG A 26 -2.43 -9.49 1.89
CA ARG A 26 -2.94 -10.73 1.32
C ARG A 26 -4.38 -10.63 0.81
N GLY A 27 -5.02 -9.45 0.93
CA GLY A 27 -6.43 -9.25 0.56
C GLY A 27 -7.42 -9.74 1.63
N GLU A 28 -6.92 -10.02 2.85
CA GLU A 28 -7.66 -10.49 4.01
C GLU A 28 -7.84 -9.35 5.01
N GLY A 29 -8.99 -8.75 5.09
CA GLY A 29 -9.26 -7.71 6.09
C GLY A 29 -9.08 -6.27 5.60
N THR A 30 -8.98 -5.32 6.54
CA THR A 30 -8.86 -3.88 6.31
C THR A 30 -7.77 -3.31 7.22
N ALA A 31 -7.02 -2.33 6.73
CA ALA A 31 -6.13 -1.52 7.57
C ALA A 31 -6.91 -0.31 8.09
N ASP A 32 -6.83 -0.03 9.38
CA ASP A 32 -7.37 1.21 9.94
C ASP A 32 -6.22 2.22 10.11
N VAL A 33 -6.17 3.18 9.19
CA VAL A 33 -5.13 4.22 9.21
C VAL A 33 -5.66 5.43 9.95
N PRO A 34 -4.99 5.92 11.00
CA PRO A 34 -5.43 7.09 11.76
C PRO A 34 -5.22 8.40 10.97
N CYS A 35 -5.87 8.49 9.81
CA CYS A 35 -5.70 9.62 8.88
C CYS A 35 -6.25 10.94 9.42
N GLY A 36 -7.21 10.92 10.35
CA GLY A 36 -7.87 12.13 10.84
C GLY A 36 -8.51 12.92 9.70
N SER A 37 -8.08 14.17 9.52
CA SER A 37 -8.53 15.05 8.44
C SER A 37 -7.69 14.95 7.16
N CYS A 38 -6.78 13.99 7.05
CA CYS A 38 -5.92 13.84 5.87
C CYS A 38 -6.72 13.36 4.66
N ALA A 39 -6.57 14.06 3.53
CA ALA A 39 -7.18 13.72 2.25
C ALA A 39 -6.11 13.39 1.16
N ALA A 40 -4.85 13.22 1.53
CA ALA A 40 -3.73 13.13 0.58
C ALA A 40 -3.91 12.04 -0.48
N CYS A 41 -4.43 10.86 -0.11
CA CYS A 41 -4.72 9.79 -1.07
C CYS A 41 -5.91 10.12 -2.00
N CYS A 42 -6.87 10.93 -1.54
CA CYS A 42 -7.98 11.38 -2.37
C CYS A 42 -7.57 12.48 -3.36
N GLU A 43 -6.40 13.08 -3.19
CA GLU A 43 -5.82 14.12 -4.05
C GLU A 43 -4.67 13.60 -4.92
N ALA A 44 -4.50 12.27 -4.99
CA ALA A 44 -3.30 11.65 -5.55
C ALA A 44 -3.52 10.94 -6.90
N SER A 45 -4.58 11.26 -7.63
CA SER A 45 -4.90 10.69 -8.95
C SER A 45 -4.87 9.15 -8.99
N TYR A 46 -5.39 8.51 -7.94
CA TYR A 46 -5.53 7.06 -7.90
C TYR A 46 -6.79 6.60 -8.62
N PHE A 47 -6.65 5.50 -9.36
CA PHE A 47 -7.79 4.69 -9.76
C PHE A 47 -8.21 3.80 -8.60
N ILE A 48 -9.47 3.89 -8.21
CA ILE A 48 -10.03 3.13 -7.10
C ILE A 48 -10.76 1.91 -7.66
N HIS A 49 -10.20 0.74 -7.44
CA HIS A 49 -10.82 -0.52 -7.81
C HIS A 49 -11.95 -0.88 -6.84
N VAL A 50 -13.07 -1.35 -7.40
CA VAL A 50 -14.22 -1.86 -6.64
C VAL A 50 -14.59 -3.23 -7.22
N GLY A 51 -14.59 -4.24 -6.36
CA GLY A 51 -14.96 -5.61 -6.72
C GLY A 51 -16.47 -5.80 -6.79
N PRO A 52 -16.95 -6.82 -7.52
CA PRO A 52 -18.39 -7.12 -7.62
C PRO A 52 -19.02 -7.57 -6.30
N ASP A 53 -18.22 -8.02 -5.35
CA ASP A 53 -18.63 -8.42 -4.00
C ASP A 53 -18.78 -7.21 -3.04
N GLU A 54 -18.29 -6.03 -3.43
CA GLU A 54 -18.37 -4.80 -2.64
C GLU A 54 -19.71 -4.09 -2.87
N THR A 55 -20.81 -4.79 -2.66
CA THR A 55 -22.18 -4.34 -2.98
C THR A 55 -22.57 -3.06 -2.24
N ASP A 56 -22.07 -2.87 -1.01
CA ASP A 56 -22.30 -1.66 -0.23
C ASP A 56 -21.61 -0.44 -0.88
N ALA A 57 -20.35 -0.56 -1.22
CA ALA A 57 -19.61 0.51 -1.92
C ALA A 57 -20.27 0.83 -3.28
N LEU A 58 -20.61 -0.21 -4.07
CA LEU A 58 -21.29 -0.04 -5.36
C LEU A 58 -22.64 0.66 -5.26
N ALA A 59 -23.38 0.47 -4.16
CA ALA A 59 -24.69 1.11 -3.92
C ALA A 59 -24.55 2.61 -3.58
N HIS A 60 -23.38 3.06 -3.09
CA HIS A 60 -23.15 4.44 -2.65
C HIS A 60 -22.26 5.25 -3.61
N LEU A 61 -21.65 4.59 -4.59
CA LEU A 61 -20.88 5.27 -5.63
C LEU A 61 -21.76 5.59 -6.84
N PRO A 62 -21.71 6.83 -7.40
CA PRO A 62 -22.43 7.17 -8.62
C PRO A 62 -21.98 6.27 -9.79
N ALA A 63 -22.95 5.61 -10.43
CA ALA A 63 -22.67 4.64 -11.48
C ALA A 63 -21.94 5.27 -12.70
N GLU A 64 -22.20 6.54 -12.96
CA GLU A 64 -21.55 7.33 -14.03
C GLU A 64 -20.06 7.57 -13.81
N LEU A 65 -19.56 7.40 -12.58
CA LEU A 65 -18.12 7.51 -12.25
C LEU A 65 -17.39 6.19 -12.39
N LEU A 66 -18.13 5.10 -12.60
CA LEU A 66 -17.59 3.75 -12.66
C LEU A 66 -17.44 3.27 -14.10
N PHE A 67 -16.30 2.68 -14.40
CA PHE A 67 -16.04 2.06 -15.70
C PHE A 67 -15.40 0.68 -15.52
N PRO A 68 -15.53 -0.25 -16.50
CA PRO A 68 -14.97 -1.59 -16.41
C PRO A 68 -13.46 -1.56 -16.13
N ALA A 69 -13.01 -2.37 -15.17
CA ALA A 69 -11.59 -2.48 -14.85
C ALA A 69 -10.85 -3.26 -15.98
N PRO A 70 -9.88 -2.65 -16.68
CA PRO A 70 -9.15 -3.32 -17.75
C PRO A 70 -8.40 -4.55 -17.25
N GLY A 71 -8.50 -5.66 -17.97
CA GLY A 71 -7.79 -6.90 -17.63
C GLY A 71 -8.34 -7.67 -16.42
N LEU A 72 -9.45 -7.23 -15.83
CA LEU A 72 -10.13 -7.95 -14.75
C LEU A 72 -11.45 -8.59 -15.23
N PRO A 73 -11.93 -9.63 -14.54
CA PRO A 73 -13.20 -10.27 -14.85
C PRO A 73 -14.38 -9.30 -14.84
N ARG A 74 -15.46 -9.67 -15.54
CA ARG A 74 -16.68 -8.87 -15.59
C ARG A 74 -17.22 -8.61 -14.18
N GLY A 75 -17.67 -7.36 -13.94
CA GLY A 75 -18.18 -6.90 -12.65
C GLY A 75 -17.16 -6.10 -11.82
N HIS A 76 -15.87 -6.23 -12.12
CA HIS A 76 -14.85 -5.35 -11.54
C HIS A 76 -14.88 -4.00 -12.24
N VAL A 77 -14.90 -2.93 -11.44
CA VAL A 77 -14.94 -1.55 -11.95
C VAL A 77 -13.85 -0.71 -11.31
N LEU A 78 -13.52 0.39 -11.99
CA LEU A 78 -12.66 1.45 -11.48
C LEU A 78 -13.46 2.74 -11.36
N MET A 79 -13.22 3.50 -10.30
CA MET A 79 -13.53 4.92 -10.22
C MET A 79 -12.25 5.70 -10.47
N GLY A 80 -12.29 6.65 -11.40
CA GLY A 80 -11.16 7.53 -11.72
C GLY A 80 -11.09 8.74 -10.79
N TYR A 81 -10.47 9.78 -11.31
CA TYR A 81 -10.31 11.09 -10.66
C TYR A 81 -10.84 12.21 -11.57
N ASP A 82 -11.10 13.37 -11.00
CA ASP A 82 -11.56 14.55 -11.71
C ASP A 82 -10.44 15.21 -12.54
N GLU A 83 -10.76 16.29 -13.24
CA GLU A 83 -9.81 17.08 -14.05
C GLU A 83 -8.66 17.69 -13.25
N HIS A 84 -8.80 17.76 -11.93
CA HIS A 84 -7.76 18.23 -11.01
C HIS A 84 -6.97 17.08 -10.36
N GLY A 85 -7.21 15.85 -10.77
CA GLY A 85 -6.56 14.65 -10.23
C GLY A 85 -7.10 14.20 -8.88
N ARG A 86 -8.29 14.66 -8.46
CA ARG A 86 -8.89 14.34 -7.16
C ARG A 86 -9.99 13.29 -7.28
N CYS A 87 -10.14 12.52 -6.22
CA CYS A 87 -11.25 11.59 -6.10
C CYS A 87 -12.59 12.37 -6.18
N PRO A 88 -13.55 11.98 -7.05
CA PRO A 88 -14.84 12.65 -7.14
C PRO A 88 -15.66 12.63 -5.85
N MET A 89 -15.37 11.67 -4.95
CA MET A 89 -16.01 11.59 -3.64
C MET A 89 -15.41 12.52 -2.58
N LEU A 90 -14.38 13.30 -2.93
CA LEU A 90 -13.78 14.31 -2.05
C LEU A 90 -14.60 15.61 -2.12
N VAL A 91 -15.49 15.82 -1.17
CA VAL A 91 -16.36 16.99 -1.06
C VAL A 91 -15.95 17.80 0.16
N GLU A 92 -15.68 19.08 0.00
CA GLU A 92 -15.25 19.98 1.09
C GLU A 92 -14.10 19.44 1.94
N GLY A 93 -13.12 18.76 1.30
CA GLY A 93 -11.96 18.17 1.95
C GLY A 93 -12.24 16.88 2.73
N ARG A 94 -13.40 16.27 2.56
CA ARG A 94 -13.80 15.03 3.23
C ARG A 94 -14.38 14.01 2.24
N CYS A 95 -14.18 12.73 2.53
CA CYS A 95 -14.81 11.67 1.76
C CYS A 95 -16.32 11.63 2.03
N SER A 96 -17.14 11.88 1.01
CA SER A 96 -18.62 11.88 1.11
C SER A 96 -19.21 10.48 1.34
N VAL A 97 -18.43 9.43 1.03
CA VAL A 97 -18.82 8.01 1.20
C VAL A 97 -17.92 7.31 2.22
N TYR A 98 -17.46 8.01 3.26
CA TYR A 98 -16.43 7.49 4.19
C TYR A 98 -16.79 6.13 4.78
N GLU A 99 -18.02 5.94 5.23
CA GLU A 99 -18.48 4.67 5.83
C GLU A 99 -18.62 3.53 4.78
N HIS A 100 -18.84 3.92 3.51
CA HIS A 100 -19.08 3.01 2.38
C HIS A 100 -17.85 2.93 1.45
N ARG A 101 -16.66 3.29 1.94
CA ARG A 101 -15.43 3.28 1.14
C ARG A 101 -15.16 1.90 0.53
N PRO A 102 -14.75 1.83 -0.74
CA PRO A 102 -14.24 0.61 -1.33
C PRO A 102 -13.09 0.00 -0.52
N ARG A 103 -12.92 -1.31 -0.62
CA ARG A 103 -11.83 -2.06 0.00
C ARG A 103 -10.47 -1.43 -0.31
N THR A 104 -10.24 -1.03 -1.55
CA THR A 104 -9.04 -0.30 -1.97
C THR A 104 -8.73 0.91 -1.09
N CYS A 105 -9.75 1.70 -0.73
CA CYS A 105 -9.58 2.86 0.16
C CYS A 105 -9.35 2.45 1.62
N ARG A 106 -9.97 1.35 2.07
CA ARG A 106 -9.88 0.86 3.45
C ARG A 106 -8.57 0.13 3.73
N THR A 107 -7.93 -0.44 2.69
CA THR A 107 -6.65 -1.15 2.81
C THR A 107 -5.46 -0.29 2.45
N TYR A 108 -5.68 0.92 1.93
CA TYR A 108 -4.59 1.83 1.60
C TYR A 108 -3.97 2.42 2.86
N ASP A 109 -2.74 2.06 3.13
CA ASP A 109 -1.97 2.55 4.29
C ASP A 109 -0.66 3.19 3.84
N CYS A 110 -0.60 4.53 3.85
CA CYS A 110 0.60 5.26 3.47
C CYS A 110 1.77 5.13 4.48
N ARG A 111 1.54 4.54 5.67
CA ARG A 111 2.61 4.19 6.61
C ARG A 111 3.59 3.18 5.99
N VAL A 112 3.16 2.42 4.99
CA VAL A 112 4.02 1.48 4.25
C VAL A 112 5.26 2.17 3.68
N PHE A 113 5.17 3.42 3.24
CA PHE A 113 6.32 4.18 2.76
C PHE A 113 7.31 4.54 3.89
N ALA A 114 6.80 4.89 5.07
CA ALA A 114 7.63 5.13 6.25
C ALA A 114 8.32 3.84 6.73
N ALA A 115 7.60 2.72 6.70
CA ALA A 115 8.12 1.41 7.07
C ALA A 115 9.24 0.93 6.14
N THR A 116 9.06 1.10 4.83
CA THR A 116 9.97 0.58 3.81
C THR A 116 11.08 1.55 3.42
N GLY A 117 10.88 2.85 3.65
CA GLY A 117 11.76 3.89 3.13
C GLY A 117 11.62 4.13 1.63
N VAL A 118 10.68 3.48 0.95
CA VAL A 118 10.41 3.71 -0.48
C VAL A 118 9.88 5.12 -0.68
N VAL A 119 10.39 5.81 -1.69
CA VAL A 119 9.92 7.14 -2.09
C VAL A 119 9.13 7.01 -3.39
N ASP A 120 7.98 7.68 -3.43
CA ASP A 120 7.21 7.82 -4.67
C ASP A 120 7.50 9.20 -5.26
N ASP A 121 8.18 9.22 -6.41
CA ASP A 121 8.61 10.45 -7.08
C ASP A 121 7.55 10.97 -8.09
N ASP A 122 6.42 10.29 -8.21
CA ASP A 122 5.30 10.74 -9.06
C ASP A 122 4.78 12.10 -8.56
N PRO A 123 4.79 13.16 -9.40
CA PRO A 123 4.31 14.48 -9.03
C PRO A 123 2.87 14.48 -8.49
N THR A 124 2.03 13.57 -8.97
CA THR A 124 0.63 13.45 -8.52
C THR A 124 0.50 12.83 -7.13
N LYS A 125 1.56 12.21 -6.61
CA LYS A 125 1.62 11.53 -5.30
C LYS A 125 2.33 12.35 -4.22
N GLN A 126 2.75 13.58 -4.51
CA GLN A 126 3.51 14.41 -3.56
C GLN A 126 2.78 14.64 -2.23
N GLY A 127 1.46 14.75 -2.23
CA GLY A 127 0.64 14.86 -1.00
C GLY A 127 0.80 13.63 -0.11
N VAL A 128 0.70 12.44 -0.72
CA VAL A 128 0.91 11.16 -0.03
C VAL A 128 2.34 11.02 0.47
N ALA A 129 3.33 11.33 -0.36
CA ALA A 129 4.74 11.27 0.02
C ALA A 129 5.07 12.22 1.20
N ARG A 130 4.46 13.42 1.21
CA ARG A 130 4.59 14.37 2.31
C ARG A 130 3.97 13.83 3.60
N GLN A 131 2.75 13.28 3.52
CA GLN A 131 2.08 12.66 4.67
C GLN A 131 2.88 11.46 5.19
N ALA A 132 3.38 10.60 4.30
CA ALA A 132 4.16 9.41 4.64
C ALA A 132 5.43 9.76 5.42
N ARG A 133 6.12 10.84 5.06
CA ARG A 133 7.33 11.31 5.77
C ARG A 133 7.09 11.78 7.20
N ARG A 134 5.84 11.99 7.61
CA ARG A 134 5.49 12.39 8.98
C ARG A 134 5.35 11.20 9.92
N TRP A 135 5.09 10.01 9.42
CA TRP A 135 4.88 8.83 10.24
C TRP A 135 6.16 8.39 10.93
N ARG A 136 6.07 8.11 12.24
CA ARG A 136 7.15 7.56 13.06
C ARG A 136 6.66 6.32 13.76
N PHE A 137 7.32 5.20 13.48
CA PHE A 137 7.09 3.95 14.20
C PHE A 137 7.82 3.97 15.52
N GLU A 138 7.23 3.32 16.51
CA GLU A 138 7.86 3.00 17.78
C GLU A 138 8.53 1.64 17.66
N GLU A 139 9.83 1.60 17.96
CA GLU A 139 10.62 0.39 18.10
C GLU A 139 10.86 0.19 19.60
N SER A 140 9.92 -0.52 20.25
CA SER A 140 9.92 -0.66 21.72
C SER A 140 10.86 -1.73 22.23
N ASP A 141 11.27 -2.67 21.35
CA ASP A 141 12.19 -3.76 21.66
C ASP A 141 13.00 -4.19 20.43
N GLU A 142 13.89 -5.16 20.63
CA GLU A 142 14.75 -5.71 19.58
C GLU A 142 13.94 -6.35 18.43
N THR A 143 12.79 -6.96 18.73
CA THR A 143 11.93 -7.57 17.72
C THR A 143 11.37 -6.50 16.76
N ASP A 144 10.91 -5.37 17.28
CA ASP A 144 10.46 -4.25 16.46
C ASP A 144 11.58 -3.77 15.51
N ALA A 145 12.79 -3.58 16.05
CA ALA A 145 13.94 -3.10 15.29
C ALA A 145 14.36 -4.08 14.19
N VAL A 146 14.43 -5.37 14.50
CA VAL A 146 14.82 -6.42 13.55
C VAL A 146 13.78 -6.56 12.43
N LEU A 147 12.49 -6.60 12.76
CA LEU A 147 11.43 -6.71 11.75
C LEU A 147 11.36 -5.46 10.86
N HIS A 148 11.55 -4.27 11.43
CA HIS A 148 11.60 -3.03 10.65
C HIS A 148 12.81 -3.02 9.71
N ALA A 149 13.96 -3.46 10.19
CA ALA A 149 15.16 -3.58 9.36
C ALA A 149 14.97 -4.61 8.24
N ALA A 150 14.30 -5.74 8.49
CA ALA A 150 13.98 -6.75 7.47
C ALA A 150 13.05 -6.21 6.38
N VAL A 151 12.02 -5.44 6.75
CA VAL A 151 11.12 -4.77 5.79
C VAL A 151 11.91 -3.78 4.92
N ARG A 152 12.83 -3.02 5.50
CA ARG A 152 13.71 -2.10 4.76
C ARG A 152 14.69 -2.82 3.86
N ALA A 153 15.27 -3.93 4.31
CA ALA A 153 16.15 -4.76 3.48
C ALA A 153 15.41 -5.33 2.27
N ALA A 154 14.19 -5.84 2.46
CA ALA A 154 13.34 -6.30 1.38
C ALA A 154 13.04 -5.17 0.37
N ALA A 155 12.72 -3.98 0.85
CA ALA A 155 12.43 -2.82 0.00
C ALA A 155 13.65 -2.36 -0.82
N ALA A 156 14.82 -2.30 -0.19
CA ALA A 156 16.08 -1.99 -0.86
C ALA A 156 16.39 -3.04 -1.93
N TYR A 157 16.30 -4.31 -1.59
CA TYR A 157 16.52 -5.42 -2.53
C TYR A 157 15.63 -5.32 -3.78
N LEU A 158 14.31 -5.13 -3.56
CA LEU A 158 13.34 -4.99 -4.67
C LEU A 158 13.57 -3.74 -5.51
N SER A 159 14.16 -2.68 -4.96
CA SER A 159 14.48 -1.46 -5.69
C SER A 159 15.77 -1.60 -6.50
N ASP A 160 16.81 -2.16 -5.89
CA ASP A 160 18.16 -2.24 -6.47
C ASP A 160 18.29 -3.37 -7.48
N ARG A 161 17.53 -4.46 -7.30
CA ARG A 161 17.61 -5.67 -8.13
C ARG A 161 16.38 -5.92 -9.01
N VAL A 162 15.61 -4.86 -9.29
CA VAL A 162 14.43 -4.97 -10.16
C VAL A 162 14.76 -5.57 -11.55
N GLY A 163 16.00 -5.36 -12.04
CA GLY A 163 16.48 -5.91 -13.30
C GLY A 163 16.80 -7.40 -13.28
N ASP A 164 17.06 -7.96 -12.09
CA ASP A 164 17.45 -9.36 -11.88
C ASP A 164 16.22 -10.25 -11.64
N LEU A 165 15.05 -9.64 -11.42
CA LEU A 165 13.80 -10.34 -11.15
C LEU A 165 12.91 -10.35 -12.40
N PRO A 166 12.07 -11.38 -12.59
CA PRO A 166 11.12 -11.42 -13.70
C PRO A 166 10.18 -10.20 -13.67
N ARG A 167 9.96 -9.56 -14.83
CA ARG A 167 9.19 -8.30 -14.94
C ARG A 167 7.74 -8.39 -14.47
N ASP A 168 7.15 -9.57 -14.55
CA ASP A 168 5.79 -9.88 -14.10
C ASP A 168 5.70 -10.10 -12.58
N VAL A 169 6.85 -10.23 -11.91
CA VAL A 169 6.93 -10.53 -10.48
C VAL A 169 6.96 -9.25 -9.64
N VAL A 170 7.74 -8.24 -10.04
CA VAL A 170 7.90 -6.99 -9.27
C VAL A 170 6.98 -5.90 -9.80
N PRO A 171 6.15 -5.29 -8.94
CA PRO A 171 5.30 -4.17 -9.34
C PRO A 171 6.09 -2.96 -9.84
N GLY A 172 5.63 -2.35 -10.94
CA GLY A 172 6.24 -1.15 -11.50
C GLY A 172 6.06 0.12 -10.66
N THR A 173 5.08 0.14 -9.75
CA THR A 173 4.75 1.31 -8.92
C THR A 173 5.50 1.29 -7.58
N ALA A 174 5.82 2.47 -7.03
CA ALA A 174 6.43 2.60 -5.71
C ALA A 174 5.55 1.97 -4.61
N THR A 175 4.24 2.23 -4.63
CA THR A 175 3.27 1.62 -3.71
C THR A 175 3.31 0.10 -3.78
N GLY A 176 3.28 -0.46 -5.00
CA GLY A 176 3.31 -1.91 -5.19
C GLY A 176 4.60 -2.54 -4.64
N ARG A 177 5.76 -1.91 -4.88
CA ARG A 177 7.04 -2.39 -4.33
C ARG A 177 7.09 -2.29 -2.81
N ALA A 178 6.58 -1.19 -2.22
CA ALA A 178 6.52 -1.03 -0.78
C ALA A 178 5.62 -2.10 -0.11
N VAL A 179 4.43 -2.34 -0.67
CA VAL A 179 3.53 -3.40 -0.19
C VAL A 179 4.15 -4.78 -0.35
N LEU A 180 4.81 -5.05 -1.48
CA LEU A 180 5.49 -6.32 -1.72
C LEU A 180 6.62 -6.56 -0.72
N ALA A 181 7.41 -5.53 -0.39
CA ALA A 181 8.48 -5.61 0.60
C ALA A 181 7.95 -6.04 1.97
N VAL A 182 6.81 -5.47 2.40
CA VAL A 182 6.12 -5.91 3.62
C VAL A 182 5.72 -7.39 3.52
N GLY A 183 5.21 -7.83 2.36
CA GLY A 183 4.75 -9.21 2.17
C GLY A 183 5.85 -10.26 2.19
N VAL A 184 7.08 -9.90 1.79
CA VAL A 184 8.21 -10.86 1.67
C VAL A 184 9.33 -10.65 2.68
N HIS A 185 9.15 -9.76 3.67
CA HIS A 185 10.20 -9.39 4.62
C HIS A 185 10.78 -10.58 5.41
N GLU A 186 9.98 -11.61 5.67
CA GLU A 186 10.44 -12.83 6.37
C GLU A 186 11.57 -13.54 5.63
N THR A 187 11.65 -13.42 4.30
CA THR A 187 12.75 -13.96 3.49
C THR A 187 14.10 -13.33 3.86
N PHE A 188 14.07 -12.14 4.43
CA PHE A 188 15.24 -11.37 4.86
C PHE A 188 15.59 -11.59 6.33
N LEU A 189 15.05 -12.62 6.96
CA LEU A 189 15.33 -13.00 8.35
C LEU A 189 15.94 -14.39 8.43
N ALA A 190 16.94 -14.54 9.30
CA ALA A 190 17.48 -15.82 9.71
C ALA A 190 17.95 -15.71 11.17
N ASP A 191 17.62 -16.70 11.99
CA ASP A 191 18.05 -16.80 13.40
C ASP A 191 17.78 -15.52 14.23
N GLY A 192 16.67 -14.83 13.93
CA GLY A 192 16.26 -13.61 14.63
C GLY A 192 17.03 -12.35 14.22
N ALA A 193 17.77 -12.38 13.11
CA ALA A 193 18.53 -11.25 12.57
C ALA A 193 18.24 -11.04 11.09
N VAL A 194 18.55 -9.84 10.60
CA VAL A 194 18.47 -9.56 9.16
C VAL A 194 19.65 -10.20 8.43
N ARG A 195 19.36 -10.85 7.31
CA ARG A 195 20.36 -11.47 6.44
C ARG A 195 20.53 -10.65 5.14
N ASP A 196 21.73 -10.66 4.58
CA ASP A 196 22.11 -9.95 3.36
C ASP A 196 22.43 -10.88 2.17
N ASP A 197 22.46 -12.20 2.42
CA ASP A 197 22.80 -13.22 1.42
C ASP A 197 21.60 -13.77 0.63
N VAL A 198 20.45 -13.04 0.65
CA VAL A 198 19.19 -13.46 0.00
C VAL A 198 19.35 -13.56 -1.51
N GLN A 199 18.96 -14.73 -2.07
CA GLN A 199 19.07 -14.99 -3.50
C GLN A 199 17.78 -14.63 -4.25
N PRO A 200 17.86 -14.29 -5.57
CA PRO A 200 16.70 -13.92 -6.37
C PRO A 200 15.60 -14.98 -6.41
N ASP A 201 15.95 -16.25 -6.45
CA ASP A 201 15.01 -17.37 -6.47
C ASP A 201 14.23 -17.51 -5.16
N GLU A 202 14.84 -17.23 -4.01
CA GLU A 202 14.16 -17.18 -2.71
C GLU A 202 13.08 -16.08 -2.70
N VAL A 203 13.41 -14.88 -3.21
CA VAL A 203 12.48 -13.77 -3.30
C VAL A 203 11.34 -14.07 -4.26
N VAL A 204 11.64 -14.64 -5.43
CA VAL A 204 10.62 -15.06 -6.41
C VAL A 204 9.69 -16.12 -5.82
N ALA A 205 10.22 -17.09 -5.08
CA ALA A 205 9.42 -18.09 -4.40
C ALA A 205 8.49 -17.47 -3.35
N ALA A 206 9.00 -16.55 -2.53
CA ALA A 206 8.22 -15.84 -1.53
C ALA A 206 7.08 -15.00 -2.16
N ILE A 207 7.38 -14.28 -3.25
CA ILE A 207 6.36 -13.51 -4.00
C ILE A 207 5.28 -14.43 -4.58
N THR A 208 5.69 -15.57 -5.13
CA THR A 208 4.75 -16.55 -5.69
C THR A 208 3.84 -17.12 -4.61
N ALA A 209 4.40 -17.45 -3.45
CA ALA A 209 3.64 -17.94 -2.30
C ALA A 209 2.65 -16.88 -1.78
N LEU A 210 3.07 -15.61 -1.70
CA LEU A 210 2.22 -14.50 -1.29
C LEU A 210 1.01 -14.29 -2.20
N ARG A 211 1.17 -14.50 -3.51
CA ARG A 211 0.08 -14.35 -4.49
C ARG A 211 -0.89 -15.53 -4.50
N GLY A 212 -0.53 -16.63 -3.83
CA GLY A 212 -1.28 -17.88 -3.86
C GLY A 212 -1.26 -18.58 -5.23
N PRO A 213 -1.81 -19.79 -5.33
CA PRO A 213 -1.96 -20.45 -6.63
C PRO A 213 -2.83 -19.56 -7.53
N SER A 214 -2.33 -19.25 -8.71
CA SER A 214 -3.10 -18.54 -9.74
C SER A 214 -4.38 -19.34 -9.99
N SER A 215 -5.55 -18.83 -9.57
CA SER A 215 -6.82 -19.38 -10.00
C SER A 215 -6.85 -19.34 -11.53
N PRO A 216 -7.13 -20.47 -12.22
CA PRO A 216 -7.16 -20.54 -13.68
C PRO A 216 -8.23 -19.62 -14.31
N ASP A 217 -9.09 -19.00 -13.51
CA ASP A 217 -10.17 -18.11 -13.95
C ASP A 217 -9.80 -16.61 -14.01
N ARG A 218 -8.50 -16.26 -13.99
CA ARG A 218 -8.04 -14.86 -14.13
C ARG A 218 -7.50 -14.54 -15.52
N HIS A 219 -8.23 -14.99 -16.56
CA HIS A 219 -8.03 -14.57 -17.95
C HIS A 219 -9.22 -13.79 -18.48
#